data_6e1c5f73f0a0f75ffabdd50fd7e57c2e
#
_entry.id   6e1c5f73f0a0f75ffabdd50fd7e57c2e
#
_cell.length_a   1.000
_cell.length_b   1.000
_cell.length_c   1.000
_cell.angle_alpha   90.00
_cell.angle_beta   90.00
_cell.angle_gamma   90.00
#
_symmetry.space_group_name_H-M   'P 1'
#
loop_
_entity.id
_entity.type
_entity.pdbx_description
1 polymer ?
#
loop_
_entity_poly.entity_id
_entity_poly.type
_entity_poly.pdbx_seq_one_letter_code
_entity_poly.pdbx_strand_id
1 'polypeptide(L)'
;KNLPQTDVGGPWAIDAQITRGSYLIEMGHMTENNVDEWIAAAKSIGARQIDVHCGKTLRFGDLEPNLKAYPSGFDGVKRAVNKLHAAGLAVGLHTYAFYLAKESKWVSPVPDPRLGKHKMFTLANDLDDKDATVRVKESTKGMSTITGFLIANSVTIQIDNELIIFSEIETNAPYAFTKCTRGALGTKPAVHAKGTNVSQLRELFGLFNPDGDSTLFDEVARRTAEVYNDCGFDMIYLDAIDGAGALMGNHTPGYYQAKFIFELNKHLKKPALMEMSSFDSHFWFARSRMGAWDVPSKSYKMFINNHYIDNLTYAKSFLPRNIGWWAIWDWTPKDRMRMFPDD
;
A
#
# COMPACT_ATOMS: atom_id res chain seq x y z
N LYS A 1 -2.46 3.19 -28.56
CA LYS A 1 -1.14 2.70 -29.04
C LYS A 1 -0.13 2.43 -27.92
N ASN A 2 -0.32 2.98 -26.72
CA ASN A 2 0.69 2.94 -25.65
C ASN A 2 0.27 2.10 -24.43
N LEU A 3 -0.81 1.31 -24.54
CA LEU A 3 -1.22 0.42 -23.45
C LEU A 3 -0.22 -0.75 -23.35
N PRO A 4 0.22 -1.15 -22.14
CA PRO A 4 1.03 -2.32 -21.94
C PRO A 4 0.19 -3.57 -22.20
N GLN A 5 0.29 -4.10 -23.43
CA GLN A 5 -0.36 -5.35 -23.80
C GLN A 5 0.50 -6.52 -23.35
N THR A 6 -0.10 -7.42 -22.61
CA THR A 6 0.59 -8.63 -22.14
C THR A 6 -0.28 -9.87 -22.37
N ASP A 7 0.33 -11.02 -22.41
CA ASP A 7 -0.35 -12.33 -22.50
C ASP A 7 -0.95 -12.79 -21.15
N VAL A 8 -0.81 -11.95 -20.10
CA VAL A 8 -1.32 -12.25 -18.75
C VAL A 8 -2.27 -11.19 -18.21
N GLY A 9 -2.61 -10.14 -18.97
CA GLY A 9 -3.46 -9.04 -18.52
C GLY A 9 -4.49 -8.58 -19.54
N GLY A 10 -5.62 -8.08 -19.05
CA GLY A 10 -6.70 -7.54 -19.84
C GLY A 10 -7.35 -8.53 -20.80
N PRO A 11 -8.00 -8.06 -21.86
CA PRO A 11 -8.71 -8.92 -22.82
C PRO A 11 -7.79 -9.85 -23.61
N TRP A 12 -6.51 -9.56 -23.65
CA TRP A 12 -5.53 -10.41 -24.35
C TRP A 12 -5.20 -11.69 -23.59
N ALA A 13 -5.53 -11.78 -22.31
CA ALA A 13 -5.24 -12.90 -21.42
C ALA A 13 -6.49 -13.66 -20.94
N ILE A 14 -7.65 -13.45 -21.55
CA ILE A 14 -8.94 -14.07 -21.13
C ILE A 14 -8.83 -15.59 -21.02
N ASP A 15 -8.13 -16.24 -21.95
CA ASP A 15 -7.97 -17.68 -22.00
C ASP A 15 -6.64 -18.18 -21.40
N ALA A 16 -5.80 -17.29 -20.86
CA ALA A 16 -4.52 -17.66 -20.28
C ALA A 16 -4.73 -18.54 -19.04
N GLN A 17 -4.14 -19.74 -19.05
CA GLN A 17 -4.33 -20.71 -17.96
C GLN A 17 -3.71 -20.24 -16.64
N ILE A 18 -2.62 -19.49 -16.71
CA ILE A 18 -1.91 -18.97 -15.53
C ILE A 18 -2.77 -17.99 -14.70
N THR A 19 -3.77 -17.34 -15.32
CA THR A 19 -4.69 -16.44 -14.62
C THR A 19 -5.78 -17.18 -13.86
N ARG A 20 -5.95 -18.46 -14.08
CA ARG A 20 -7.01 -19.29 -13.49
C ARG A 20 -6.57 -19.94 -12.19
N GLY A 21 -7.55 -20.23 -11.35
CA GLY A 21 -7.35 -20.88 -10.06
C GLY A 21 -7.31 -19.90 -8.89
N SER A 22 -7.50 -20.44 -7.71
CA SER A 22 -7.40 -19.69 -6.47
C SER A 22 -5.96 -19.58 -6.01
N TYR A 23 -5.70 -18.57 -5.21
CA TYR A 23 -4.42 -18.40 -4.53
C TYR A 23 -4.62 -18.13 -3.04
N LEU A 24 -3.59 -18.43 -2.26
CA LEU A 24 -3.55 -18.24 -0.82
C LEU A 24 -2.77 -16.98 -0.50
N ILE A 25 -3.40 -16.02 0.19
CA ILE A 25 -2.68 -14.85 0.71
C ILE A 25 -2.06 -15.24 2.06
N GLU A 26 -0.77 -15.07 2.14
CA GLU A 26 0.00 -15.14 3.37
C GLU A 26 -0.10 -13.79 4.10
N MET A 27 -0.68 -13.76 5.29
CA MET A 27 -0.97 -12.52 6.04
C MET A 27 0.14 -12.13 7.02
N GLY A 28 1.40 -12.47 6.73
CA GLY A 28 2.56 -12.09 7.51
C GLY A 28 3.05 -13.13 8.51
N HIS A 29 2.70 -14.39 8.29
CA HIS A 29 3.13 -15.52 9.11
C HIS A 29 4.17 -16.42 8.41
N MET A 30 4.38 -16.24 7.11
CA MET A 30 5.43 -16.96 6.39
C MET A 30 6.79 -16.34 6.68
N THR A 31 7.72 -17.20 6.99
CA THR A 31 9.13 -16.86 7.26
C THR A 31 10.04 -17.73 6.40
N GLU A 32 11.31 -17.42 6.32
CA GLU A 32 12.24 -18.26 5.56
C GLU A 32 12.36 -19.70 6.10
N ASN A 33 11.90 -19.97 7.32
CA ASN A 33 12.01 -21.28 7.99
C ASN A 33 10.76 -22.15 7.88
N ASN A 34 9.55 -21.57 7.63
CA ASN A 34 8.29 -22.32 7.61
C ASN A 34 7.62 -22.38 6.22
N VAL A 35 8.35 -22.12 5.16
CA VAL A 35 7.82 -22.15 3.77
C VAL A 35 7.17 -23.50 3.43
N ASP A 36 7.67 -24.62 3.98
CA ASP A 36 7.12 -25.96 3.72
C ASP A 36 5.70 -26.12 4.25
N GLU A 37 5.41 -25.50 5.40
CA GLU A 37 4.06 -25.52 5.98
C GLU A 37 3.08 -24.80 5.06
N TRP A 38 3.49 -23.68 4.49
CA TRP A 38 2.69 -22.91 3.53
C TRP A 38 2.49 -23.66 2.21
N ILE A 39 3.51 -24.36 1.72
CA ILE A 39 3.39 -25.26 0.55
C ILE A 39 2.36 -26.34 0.83
N ALA A 40 2.44 -27.00 2.00
CA ALA A 40 1.48 -28.02 2.39
C ALA A 40 0.05 -27.47 2.50
N ALA A 41 -0.13 -26.32 3.12
CA ALA A 41 -1.43 -25.64 3.24
C ALA A 41 -2.02 -25.30 1.86
N ALA A 42 -1.25 -24.67 0.98
CA ALA A 42 -1.69 -24.32 -0.37
C ALA A 42 -2.12 -25.56 -1.17
N LYS A 43 -1.33 -26.63 -1.13
CA LYS A 43 -1.62 -27.89 -1.82
C LYS A 43 -2.87 -28.58 -1.26
N SER A 44 -3.10 -28.51 0.06
CA SER A 44 -4.25 -29.15 0.70
C SER A 44 -5.59 -28.57 0.26
N ILE A 45 -5.62 -27.28 -0.09
CA ILE A 45 -6.82 -26.57 -0.58
C ILE A 45 -6.85 -26.44 -2.11
N GLY A 46 -5.86 -26.99 -2.81
CA GLY A 46 -5.76 -26.91 -4.27
C GLY A 46 -5.37 -25.53 -4.81
N ALA A 47 -4.82 -24.63 -3.96
CA ALA A 47 -4.28 -23.36 -4.43
C ALA A 47 -3.05 -23.59 -5.33
N ARG A 48 -2.91 -22.74 -6.35
CA ARG A 48 -1.81 -22.79 -7.30
C ARG A 48 -0.81 -21.67 -7.14
N GLN A 49 -1.03 -20.79 -6.18
CA GLN A 49 -0.22 -19.61 -5.94
C GLN A 49 -0.28 -19.24 -4.45
N ILE A 50 0.80 -18.67 -3.96
CA ILE A 50 0.85 -18.00 -2.66
C ILE A 50 1.26 -16.55 -2.87
N ASP A 51 0.53 -15.61 -2.27
CA ASP A 51 0.87 -14.20 -2.28
C ASP A 51 1.51 -13.79 -0.96
N VAL A 52 2.68 -13.16 -1.06
CA VAL A 52 3.43 -12.63 0.07
C VAL A 52 2.92 -11.24 0.41
N HIS A 53 2.33 -11.10 1.60
CA HIS A 53 1.72 -9.85 2.03
C HIS A 53 2.75 -8.88 2.61
N CYS A 54 2.84 -7.69 2.03
CA CYS A 54 3.63 -6.60 2.61
C CYS A 54 3.04 -6.09 3.93
N GLY A 55 3.86 -5.34 4.67
CA GLY A 55 3.55 -4.84 6.00
C GLY A 55 4.19 -5.67 7.11
N LYS A 56 4.20 -7.00 6.98
CA LYS A 56 4.89 -7.90 7.92
C LYS A 56 6.05 -8.65 7.29
N THR A 57 5.92 -9.05 6.04
CA THR A 57 6.99 -9.75 5.28
C THR A 57 7.94 -8.77 4.62
N LEU A 58 7.41 -7.84 3.85
CA LEU A 58 8.13 -6.73 3.23
C LEU A 58 7.50 -5.41 3.69
N ARG A 59 8.28 -4.37 3.85
CA ARG A 59 7.81 -3.05 4.27
C ARG A 59 7.12 -2.34 3.11
N PHE A 60 6.01 -1.65 3.36
CA PHE A 60 5.32 -0.89 2.32
C PHE A 60 6.19 0.24 1.76
N GLY A 61 6.17 0.38 0.45
CA GLY A 61 6.90 1.38 -0.31
C GLY A 61 8.28 0.91 -0.74
N ASP A 62 9.26 0.88 0.14
CA ASP A 62 10.63 0.50 -0.20
C ASP A 62 10.85 -1.02 -0.27
N LEU A 63 9.86 -1.80 0.17
CA LEU A 63 9.84 -3.27 0.11
C LEU A 63 11.06 -3.94 0.77
N GLU A 64 11.63 -3.29 1.79
CA GLU A 64 12.71 -3.91 2.55
C GLU A 64 12.21 -5.11 3.37
N PRO A 65 12.92 -6.24 3.36
CA PRO A 65 12.53 -7.42 4.12
C PRO A 65 12.47 -7.19 5.62
N ASN A 66 11.46 -7.74 6.26
CA ASN A 66 11.40 -7.82 7.71
C ASN A 66 12.42 -8.85 8.21
N LEU A 67 13.52 -8.38 8.80
CA LEU A 67 14.61 -9.24 9.25
C LEU A 67 14.23 -10.20 10.40
N LYS A 68 13.07 -10.02 11.04
CA LYS A 68 12.53 -11.01 11.99
C LYS A 68 11.94 -12.22 11.28
N ALA A 69 11.31 -12.03 10.13
CA ALA A 69 10.74 -13.09 9.31
C ALA A 69 11.79 -13.67 8.33
N TYR A 70 12.63 -12.80 7.80
CA TYR A 70 13.68 -13.12 6.82
C TYR A 70 15.04 -12.59 7.30
N PRO A 71 15.69 -13.27 8.27
CA PRO A 71 16.98 -12.83 8.81
C PRO A 71 18.07 -12.68 7.75
N SER A 72 17.97 -13.44 6.65
CA SER A 72 18.89 -13.35 5.50
C SER A 72 18.54 -12.24 4.50
N GLY A 73 17.58 -11.36 4.85
CA GLY A 73 17.16 -10.29 3.96
C GLY A 73 16.57 -10.77 2.65
N PHE A 74 16.88 -10.12 1.55
CA PHE A 74 16.41 -10.49 0.21
C PHE A 74 16.83 -11.90 -0.22
N ASP A 75 17.97 -12.40 0.24
CA ASP A 75 18.39 -13.77 -0.09
C ASP A 75 17.44 -14.79 0.57
N GLY A 76 16.93 -14.50 1.76
CA GLY A 76 15.88 -15.30 2.41
C GLY A 76 14.58 -15.30 1.62
N VAL A 77 14.13 -14.12 1.17
CA VAL A 77 12.93 -13.98 0.32
C VAL A 77 13.09 -14.75 -0.99
N LYS A 78 14.23 -14.61 -1.68
CA LYS A 78 14.52 -15.34 -2.92
C LYS A 78 14.52 -16.86 -2.73
N ARG A 79 15.09 -17.34 -1.63
CA ARG A 79 15.04 -18.78 -1.30
C ARG A 79 13.61 -19.26 -1.09
N ALA A 80 12.78 -18.49 -0.38
CA ALA A 80 11.38 -18.81 -0.16
C ALA A 80 10.60 -18.87 -1.50
N VAL A 81 10.75 -17.87 -2.35
CA VAL A 81 10.14 -17.84 -3.70
C VAL A 81 10.59 -19.02 -4.53
N ASN A 82 11.88 -19.31 -4.61
CA ASN A 82 12.41 -20.44 -5.35
C ASN A 82 11.87 -21.79 -4.85
N LYS A 83 11.68 -21.94 -3.54
CA LYS A 83 11.13 -23.14 -2.91
C LYS A 83 9.65 -23.33 -3.28
N LEU A 84 8.87 -22.24 -3.31
CA LEU A 84 7.48 -22.24 -3.76
C LEU A 84 7.40 -22.64 -5.24
N HIS A 85 8.24 -22.08 -6.10
CA HIS A 85 8.33 -22.44 -7.51
C HIS A 85 8.70 -23.92 -7.72
N ALA A 86 9.67 -24.42 -6.96
CA ALA A 86 10.05 -25.84 -7.00
C ALA A 86 8.90 -26.77 -6.59
N ALA A 87 7.97 -26.28 -5.76
CA ALA A 87 6.75 -27.00 -5.39
C ALA A 87 5.61 -26.87 -6.42
N GLY A 88 5.81 -26.14 -7.51
CA GLY A 88 4.83 -25.90 -8.58
C GLY A 88 3.83 -24.80 -8.26
N LEU A 89 4.15 -23.90 -7.33
CA LEU A 89 3.31 -22.77 -6.95
C LEU A 89 3.85 -21.47 -7.54
N ALA A 90 2.99 -20.66 -8.14
CA ALA A 90 3.30 -19.28 -8.47
C ALA A 90 3.39 -18.43 -7.20
N VAL A 91 4.08 -17.28 -7.26
CA VAL A 91 4.28 -16.43 -6.10
C VAL A 91 3.90 -14.98 -6.42
N GLY A 92 2.98 -14.42 -5.64
CA GLY A 92 2.54 -13.04 -5.75
C GLY A 92 3.23 -12.12 -4.74
N LEU A 93 3.39 -10.87 -5.13
CA LEU A 93 3.83 -9.75 -4.30
C LEU A 93 2.63 -8.86 -4.03
N HIS A 94 2.10 -8.89 -2.81
CA HIS A 94 1.06 -7.98 -2.38
C HIS A 94 1.68 -6.70 -1.79
N THR A 95 1.27 -5.53 -2.27
CA THR A 95 1.74 -4.24 -1.76
C THR A 95 0.63 -3.20 -1.77
N TYR A 96 0.75 -2.17 -0.94
CA TYR A 96 -0.16 -1.03 -0.93
C TYR A 96 0.28 0.04 -1.95
N ALA A 97 0.26 -0.36 -3.23
CA ALA A 97 0.58 0.49 -4.38
C ALA A 97 1.69 1.52 -4.07
N PHE A 98 1.36 2.81 -4.06
CA PHE A 98 2.27 3.94 -3.85
C PHE A 98 2.42 4.37 -2.37
N TYR A 99 1.82 3.64 -1.40
CA TYR A 99 1.90 4.02 0.01
C TYR A 99 3.23 3.62 0.65
N LEU A 100 3.66 4.45 1.61
CA LEU A 100 4.98 4.38 2.25
C LEU A 100 4.83 4.13 3.75
N ALA A 101 5.45 3.07 4.25
CA ALA A 101 5.57 2.86 5.68
C ALA A 101 6.34 4.02 6.34
N LYS A 102 5.98 4.32 7.58
CA LYS A 102 6.59 5.41 8.35
C LYS A 102 8.07 5.16 8.65
N GLU A 103 8.51 3.91 8.56
CA GLU A 103 9.89 3.46 8.73
C GLU A 103 10.66 3.33 7.41
N SER A 104 10.03 3.65 6.27
CA SER A 104 10.69 3.55 4.96
C SER A 104 11.81 4.56 4.83
N LYS A 105 12.79 4.25 3.97
CA LYS A 105 13.96 5.11 3.69
C LYS A 105 13.59 6.51 3.19
N TRP A 106 12.39 6.70 2.67
CA TRP A 106 11.88 7.99 2.21
C TRP A 106 11.22 8.82 3.33
N VAL A 107 11.01 8.21 4.50
CA VAL A 107 10.42 8.87 5.66
C VAL A 107 11.44 9.05 6.78
N SER A 108 12.30 8.07 7.00
CA SER A 108 13.24 8.02 8.12
C SER A 108 14.63 7.57 7.62
N PRO A 109 15.72 8.11 8.16
CA PRO A 109 15.83 9.13 9.22
C PRO A 109 15.74 10.58 8.72
N VAL A 110 15.67 10.80 7.41
CA VAL A 110 15.49 12.11 6.78
C VAL A 110 14.30 12.03 5.84
N PRO A 111 13.21 12.76 6.13
CA PRO A 111 12.02 12.72 5.29
C PRO A 111 12.27 13.33 3.92
N ASP A 112 11.86 12.62 2.89
CA ASP A 112 11.98 13.10 1.51
C ASP A 112 11.09 14.35 1.31
N PRO A 113 11.62 15.44 0.74
CA PRO A 113 10.85 16.65 0.51
C PRO A 113 9.68 16.47 -0.46
N ARG A 114 9.67 15.37 -1.24
CA ARG A 114 8.62 14.99 -2.20
C ARG A 114 7.49 14.17 -1.57
N LEU A 115 7.49 13.97 -0.25
CA LEU A 115 6.33 13.39 0.45
C LEU A 115 5.10 14.27 0.24
N GLY A 116 3.94 13.65 0.11
CA GLY A 116 2.67 14.32 -0.12
C GLY A 116 2.30 15.23 1.07
N LYS A 117 1.91 16.46 0.77
CA LYS A 117 1.55 17.48 1.76
C LYS A 117 0.08 17.84 1.63
N HIS A 118 -0.62 17.94 2.78
CA HIS A 118 -2.03 18.31 2.83
C HIS A 118 -2.21 19.82 3.01
N LYS A 119 -1.67 20.36 4.11
CA LYS A 119 -1.70 21.79 4.43
C LYS A 119 -0.31 22.32 4.67
N MET A 120 -0.11 23.57 4.29
CA MET A 120 1.12 24.31 4.46
C MET A 120 0.89 25.44 5.45
N PHE A 121 1.85 25.65 6.33
CA PHE A 121 1.87 26.70 7.34
C PHE A 121 3.26 27.33 7.34
N THR A 122 3.34 28.50 7.99
CA THR A 122 4.58 29.22 8.23
C THR A 122 4.84 29.30 9.73
N LEU A 123 6.03 28.93 10.15
CA LEU A 123 6.43 29.04 11.56
C LEU A 123 6.34 30.50 12.04
N ALA A 124 5.59 30.75 13.09
CA ALA A 124 5.30 32.09 13.58
C ALA A 124 6.46 32.70 14.40
N ASN A 125 7.20 31.86 15.11
CA ASN A 125 8.34 32.21 15.96
C ASN A 125 9.48 31.25 15.69
N ASP A 126 10.69 31.56 16.17
CA ASP A 126 11.75 30.57 16.26
C ASP A 126 11.28 29.40 17.11
N LEU A 127 11.70 28.18 16.76
CA LEU A 127 11.36 26.93 17.43
C LEU A 127 12.65 26.27 17.92
N ASP A 128 12.78 26.17 19.24
CA ASP A 128 13.89 25.44 19.86
C ASP A 128 13.74 23.91 19.68
N ASP A 129 14.81 23.18 19.79
CA ASP A 129 14.83 21.71 19.61
C ASP A 129 14.06 20.94 20.68
N LYS A 130 13.69 21.61 21.80
CA LYS A 130 12.93 21.04 22.93
C LYS A 130 11.49 21.50 23.02
N ASP A 131 11.13 22.53 22.27
CA ASP A 131 9.78 23.10 22.31
C ASP A 131 8.72 22.07 21.86
N ALA A 132 7.73 21.84 22.72
CA ALA A 132 6.59 20.97 22.42
C ALA A 132 5.39 21.70 21.81
N THR A 133 5.58 22.96 21.39
CA THR A 133 4.55 23.80 20.78
C THR A 133 5.06 24.46 19.52
N VAL A 134 4.47 24.10 18.39
CA VAL A 134 4.81 24.67 17.06
C VAL A 134 3.76 25.73 16.72
N ARG A 135 4.12 27.02 16.87
CA ARG A 135 3.23 28.16 16.53
C ARG A 135 3.32 28.47 15.05
N VAL A 136 2.16 28.66 14.42
CA VAL A 136 2.05 28.93 12.99
C VAL A 136 1.23 30.19 12.72
N LYS A 137 1.45 30.80 11.54
CA LYS A 137 0.76 32.03 11.16
C LYS A 137 -0.65 31.77 10.64
N GLU A 138 -0.80 30.71 9.86
CA GLU A 138 -2.06 30.34 9.21
C GLU A 138 -3.00 29.66 10.20
N SER A 139 -4.30 29.80 9.94
CA SER A 139 -5.33 29.20 10.79
C SER A 139 -5.30 27.68 10.77
N THR A 140 -5.29 27.10 11.95
CA THR A 140 -5.44 25.64 12.18
C THR A 140 -6.90 25.23 12.33
N LYS A 141 -7.85 26.15 12.16
CA LYS A 141 -9.28 25.87 12.26
C LYS A 141 -9.69 24.79 11.25
N GLY A 142 -10.46 23.83 11.70
CA GLY A 142 -10.92 22.69 10.90
C GLY A 142 -9.89 21.56 10.72
N MET A 143 -8.73 21.65 11.39
CA MET A 143 -7.83 20.50 11.51
C MET A 143 -8.32 19.50 12.56
N SER A 144 -7.87 18.27 12.47
CA SER A 144 -8.28 17.17 13.36
C SER A 144 -7.06 16.42 13.88
N THR A 145 -7.19 15.91 15.10
CA THR A 145 -6.24 14.96 15.71
C THR A 145 -6.70 13.50 15.55
N ILE A 146 -7.85 13.28 14.91
CA ILE A 146 -8.39 11.94 14.69
C ILE A 146 -7.64 11.30 13.54
N THR A 147 -7.03 10.15 13.80
CA THR A 147 -6.35 9.31 12.80
C THR A 147 -6.87 7.87 12.88
N GLY A 148 -6.62 7.07 11.86
CA GLY A 148 -7.00 5.67 11.83
C GLY A 148 -6.81 5.08 10.45
N PHE A 149 -6.97 3.77 10.35
CA PHE A 149 -6.70 3.03 9.11
C PHE A 149 -7.48 3.60 7.89
N LEU A 150 -8.76 3.94 8.06
CA LEU A 150 -9.61 4.49 6.98
C LEU A 150 -9.78 6.01 7.06
N ILE A 151 -8.96 6.70 7.85
CA ILE A 151 -9.06 8.16 8.04
C ILE A 151 -7.95 8.85 7.27
N ALA A 152 -8.33 9.62 6.24
CA ALA A 152 -7.41 10.42 5.43
C ALA A 152 -7.00 11.69 6.18
N ASN A 153 -6.31 11.54 7.32
CA ASN A 153 -5.77 12.63 8.12
C ASN A 153 -4.48 12.21 8.82
N SER A 154 -3.52 13.10 8.85
CA SER A 154 -2.24 12.91 9.55
C SER A 154 -2.09 13.89 10.70
N VAL A 155 -1.52 13.43 11.79
CA VAL A 155 -1.03 14.24 12.91
C VAL A 155 0.47 14.49 12.84
N THR A 156 1.08 14.30 11.66
CA THR A 156 2.50 14.50 11.44
C THR A 156 2.73 15.74 10.58
N ILE A 157 3.54 16.65 11.09
CA ILE A 157 4.05 17.82 10.35
C ILE A 157 5.55 17.63 10.06
N GLN A 158 5.98 18.14 8.93
CA GLN A 158 7.39 18.20 8.50
C GLN A 158 7.88 19.65 8.58
N ILE A 159 9.02 19.86 9.22
CA ILE A 159 9.77 21.12 9.18
C ILE A 159 11.21 20.75 8.77
N ASP A 160 11.63 21.19 7.60
CA ASP A 160 12.93 20.80 7.01
C ASP A 160 13.11 19.26 7.04
N ASN A 161 14.12 18.78 7.75
CA ASN A 161 14.45 17.36 7.90
C ASN A 161 13.86 16.72 9.17
N GLU A 162 12.97 17.41 9.87
CA GLU A 162 12.33 16.91 11.08
C GLU A 162 10.88 16.57 10.86
N LEU A 163 10.47 15.41 11.40
CA LEU A 163 9.06 15.05 11.56
C LEU A 163 8.65 15.28 13.02
N ILE A 164 7.49 15.88 13.18
CA ILE A 164 6.93 16.22 14.48
C ILE A 164 5.50 15.68 14.52
N ILE A 165 5.16 14.93 15.56
CA ILE A 165 3.80 14.44 15.79
C ILE A 165 3.14 15.31 16.85
N PHE A 166 1.99 15.90 16.52
CA PHE A 166 1.19 16.69 17.45
C PHE A 166 0.00 15.88 17.98
N SER A 167 -0.40 16.14 19.23
CA SER A 167 -1.56 15.49 19.85
C SER A 167 -2.73 16.45 20.08
N GLU A 168 -2.48 17.75 20.05
CA GLU A 168 -3.50 18.79 20.24
C GLU A 168 -3.27 19.97 19.29
N ILE A 169 -4.31 20.80 19.11
CA ILE A 169 -4.32 21.91 18.17
C ILE A 169 -4.99 23.11 18.81
N GLU A 170 -4.33 24.26 18.82
CA GLU A 170 -4.93 25.57 19.15
C GLU A 170 -5.59 26.14 17.89
N THR A 171 -6.93 26.14 17.87
CA THR A 171 -7.73 26.59 16.71
C THR A 171 -8.09 28.07 16.71
N ASN A 172 -7.76 28.77 17.79
CA ASN A 172 -7.85 30.22 17.93
C ASN A 172 -6.45 30.83 17.94
N ALA A 173 -6.33 32.07 17.48
CA ALA A 173 -5.06 32.77 17.54
C ALA A 173 -4.56 32.98 18.99
N PRO A 174 -3.29 32.73 19.28
CA PRO A 174 -2.21 32.32 18.38
C PRO A 174 -2.32 30.84 18.03
N TYR A 175 -2.41 30.54 16.74
CA TYR A 175 -2.53 29.16 16.21
C TYR A 175 -1.30 28.34 16.51
N ALA A 176 -1.51 27.08 16.91
CA ALA A 176 -0.39 26.19 17.21
C ALA A 176 -0.78 24.70 17.10
N PHE A 177 0.22 23.88 16.84
CA PHE A 177 0.23 22.46 17.16
C PHE A 177 0.88 22.29 18.52
N THR A 178 0.24 21.55 19.42
CA THR A 178 0.67 21.43 20.81
C THR A 178 0.83 19.97 21.24
N LYS A 179 1.49 19.76 22.38
CA LYS A 179 1.90 18.44 22.84
C LYS A 179 2.66 17.66 21.75
N CYS A 180 3.61 18.34 21.13
CA CYS A 180 4.39 17.82 20.04
C CYS A 180 5.47 16.86 20.50
N THR A 181 5.57 15.69 19.84
CA THR A 181 6.73 14.82 19.92
C THR A 181 7.71 15.23 18.82
N ARG A 182 8.86 15.76 19.25
CA ARG A 182 9.93 16.24 18.37
C ARG A 182 10.77 15.06 17.86
N GLY A 183 11.37 15.19 16.68
CA GLY A 183 12.21 14.16 16.10
C GLY A 183 11.48 12.83 15.92
N ALA A 184 10.20 12.87 15.62
CA ALA A 184 9.38 11.68 15.49
C ALA A 184 9.82 10.79 14.34
N LEU A 185 9.43 9.51 14.40
CA LEU A 185 9.68 8.52 13.34
C LEU A 185 11.17 8.36 12.99
N GLY A 186 12.07 8.53 13.97
CA GLY A 186 13.51 8.35 13.78
C GLY A 186 14.24 9.55 13.17
N THR A 187 13.57 10.68 12.96
CA THR A 187 14.21 11.95 12.60
C THR A 187 14.87 12.60 13.83
N LYS A 188 15.58 13.70 13.64
CA LYS A 188 16.26 14.39 14.76
C LYS A 188 15.59 15.73 15.04
N PRO A 189 15.31 16.06 16.33
CA PRO A 189 14.91 17.41 16.69
C PRO A 189 15.95 18.43 16.24
N ALA A 190 15.48 19.57 15.75
CA ALA A 190 16.35 20.68 15.31
C ALA A 190 15.76 22.04 15.68
N VAL A 191 16.60 23.06 15.70
CA VAL A 191 16.17 24.44 15.78
C VAL A 191 15.68 24.90 14.42
N HIS A 192 14.52 25.56 14.39
CA HIS A 192 13.94 26.09 13.15
C HIS A 192 13.68 27.58 13.29
N ALA A 193 14.10 28.37 12.30
CA ALA A 193 13.90 29.79 12.30
C ALA A 193 12.43 30.17 12.00
N LYS A 194 11.96 31.26 12.58
CA LYS A 194 10.71 31.92 12.21
C LYS A 194 10.61 32.09 10.70
N GLY A 195 9.47 31.77 10.13
CA GLY A 195 9.23 31.85 8.69
C GLY A 195 9.50 30.56 7.92
N THR A 196 10.07 29.54 8.56
CA THR A 196 10.25 28.22 7.94
C THR A 196 8.90 27.58 7.62
N ASN A 197 8.84 26.81 6.52
CA ASN A 197 7.64 26.08 6.12
C ASN A 197 7.35 24.92 7.08
N VAL A 198 6.08 24.81 7.47
CA VAL A 198 5.55 23.70 8.26
C VAL A 198 4.52 22.98 7.41
N SER A 199 4.73 21.73 7.08
CA SER A 199 3.89 20.97 6.14
C SER A 199 3.21 19.80 6.85
N GLN A 200 1.88 19.77 6.90
CA GLN A 200 1.16 18.56 7.32
C GLN A 200 1.30 17.50 6.23
N LEU A 201 1.82 16.32 6.58
CA LEU A 201 1.91 15.21 5.64
C LEU A 201 0.54 14.62 5.33
N ARG A 202 0.41 13.95 4.18
CA ARG A 202 -0.77 13.17 3.83
C ARG A 202 -0.63 11.75 4.33
N GLU A 203 -1.73 11.23 4.87
CA GLU A 203 -1.79 9.89 5.42
C GLU A 203 -3.13 9.24 5.10
N LEU A 204 -3.10 7.97 4.70
CA LEU A 204 -4.25 7.09 4.62
C LEU A 204 -3.75 5.65 4.87
N PHE A 205 -4.59 4.78 5.40
CA PHE A 205 -4.23 3.41 5.81
C PHE A 205 -3.09 3.35 6.85
N GLY A 206 -2.88 4.44 7.61
CA GLY A 206 -1.76 4.56 8.54
C GLY A 206 -0.39 4.76 7.87
N LEU A 207 -0.36 5.01 6.56
CA LEU A 207 0.82 5.14 5.72
C LEU A 207 0.89 6.54 5.10
N PHE A 208 2.09 7.02 4.84
CA PHE A 208 2.28 8.22 4.04
C PHE A 208 2.20 7.91 2.53
N ASN A 209 2.15 8.95 1.72
CA ASN A 209 2.21 8.82 0.27
C ASN A 209 3.14 9.90 -0.32
N PRO A 210 3.70 9.67 -1.51
CA PRO A 210 4.41 10.70 -2.24
C PRO A 210 3.45 11.77 -2.77
N ASP A 211 3.97 12.90 -3.18
CA ASP A 211 3.26 13.78 -4.11
C ASP A 211 3.13 13.03 -5.46
N GLY A 212 1.90 12.90 -5.96
CA GLY A 212 1.61 12.16 -7.19
C GLY A 212 2.26 12.74 -8.45
N ASP A 213 2.60 14.04 -8.43
CA ASP A 213 3.29 14.73 -9.51
C ASP A 213 4.82 14.72 -9.36
N SER A 214 5.34 14.15 -8.25
CA SER A 214 6.77 14.09 -8.00
C SER A 214 7.41 12.83 -8.59
N THR A 215 8.74 12.89 -8.77
CA THR A 215 9.55 11.72 -9.15
C THR A 215 9.57 10.62 -8.09
N LEU A 216 9.25 10.93 -6.83
CA LEU A 216 9.15 9.91 -5.78
C LEU A 216 8.04 8.90 -6.08
N PHE A 217 6.91 9.36 -6.64
CA PHE A 217 5.84 8.48 -7.07
C PHE A 217 6.33 7.43 -8.09
N ASP A 218 7.10 7.89 -9.07
CA ASP A 218 7.68 7.02 -10.10
C ASP A 218 8.77 6.09 -9.51
N GLU A 219 9.53 6.58 -8.53
CA GLU A 219 10.54 5.77 -7.82
C GLU A 219 9.93 4.62 -7.03
N VAL A 220 8.74 4.82 -6.43
CA VAL A 220 8.03 3.75 -5.71
C VAL A 220 7.58 2.66 -6.69
N ALA A 221 7.03 3.04 -7.85
CA ALA A 221 6.65 2.08 -8.88
C ALA A 221 7.86 1.29 -9.40
N ARG A 222 8.99 1.98 -9.67
CA ARG A 222 10.24 1.35 -10.07
C ARG A 222 10.75 0.38 -9.00
N ARG A 223 10.73 0.78 -7.72
CA ARG A 223 11.16 -0.09 -6.62
C ARG A 223 10.31 -1.37 -6.54
N THR A 224 9.01 -1.26 -6.74
CA THR A 224 8.11 -2.43 -6.80
C THR A 224 8.53 -3.39 -7.94
N ALA A 225 8.82 -2.85 -9.13
CA ALA A 225 9.29 -3.66 -10.24
C ALA A 225 10.67 -4.30 -9.98
N GLU A 226 11.60 -3.57 -9.34
CA GLU A 226 12.91 -4.11 -8.96
C GLU A 226 12.78 -5.33 -8.07
N VAL A 227 11.99 -5.23 -6.99
CA VAL A 227 11.80 -6.35 -6.05
C VAL A 227 11.07 -7.52 -6.71
N TYR A 228 10.05 -7.23 -7.53
CA TYR A 228 9.36 -8.24 -8.34
C TYR A 228 10.35 -9.02 -9.22
N ASN A 229 11.16 -8.31 -9.99
CA ASN A 229 12.14 -8.90 -10.88
C ASN A 229 13.23 -9.71 -10.14
N ASP A 230 13.78 -9.12 -9.08
CA ASP A 230 14.96 -9.66 -8.39
C ASP A 230 14.63 -10.84 -7.48
N CYS A 231 13.42 -10.88 -6.93
CA CYS A 231 12.94 -12.01 -6.14
C CYS A 231 12.23 -13.08 -6.96
N GLY A 232 11.89 -12.79 -8.22
CA GLY A 232 11.28 -13.75 -9.14
C GLY A 232 9.77 -13.92 -8.97
N PHE A 233 9.07 -12.93 -8.43
CA PHE A 233 7.61 -12.97 -8.30
C PHE A 233 6.91 -13.13 -9.66
N ASP A 234 5.67 -13.64 -9.65
CA ASP A 234 4.85 -13.89 -10.85
C ASP A 234 3.64 -12.95 -10.91
N MET A 235 3.20 -12.43 -9.78
CA MET A 235 2.04 -11.54 -9.67
C MET A 235 2.38 -10.32 -8.81
N ILE A 236 1.71 -9.21 -9.08
CA ILE A 236 1.68 -8.03 -8.22
C ILE A 236 0.22 -7.73 -7.89
N TYR A 237 -0.12 -7.74 -6.59
CA TYR A 237 -1.39 -7.24 -6.10
C TYR A 237 -1.18 -5.81 -5.60
N LEU A 238 -1.76 -4.85 -6.32
CA LEU A 238 -1.76 -3.43 -5.97
C LEU A 238 -2.97 -3.14 -5.08
N ASP A 239 -2.86 -3.47 -3.79
CA ASP A 239 -3.87 -3.11 -2.81
C ASP A 239 -3.80 -1.61 -2.49
N ALA A 240 -4.84 -1.06 -1.89
CA ALA A 240 -4.96 0.36 -1.57
C ALA A 240 -4.81 1.34 -2.76
N ILE A 241 -4.80 0.85 -4.01
CA ILE A 241 -4.73 1.71 -5.20
C ILE A 241 -5.99 2.57 -5.35
N ASP A 242 -7.12 2.12 -4.81
CA ASP A 242 -8.37 2.86 -4.68
C ASP A 242 -8.24 4.10 -3.79
N GLY A 243 -7.27 4.14 -2.90
CA GLY A 243 -6.94 5.30 -2.06
C GLY A 243 -6.24 6.47 -2.78
N ALA A 244 -6.12 6.44 -4.11
CA ALA A 244 -5.43 7.49 -4.89
C ALA A 244 -6.00 8.92 -4.69
N GLY A 245 -7.23 9.06 -4.18
CA GLY A 245 -7.77 10.34 -3.75
C GLY A 245 -6.95 11.06 -2.66
N ALA A 246 -6.16 10.31 -1.89
CA ALA A 246 -5.25 10.89 -0.90
C ALA A 246 -4.03 11.60 -1.53
N LEU A 247 -3.70 11.32 -2.77
CA LEU A 247 -2.55 11.95 -3.47
C LEU A 247 -2.76 13.45 -3.73
N MET A 248 -4.01 13.88 -3.94
CA MET A 248 -4.40 15.30 -4.10
C MET A 248 -3.48 16.09 -5.06
N GLY A 249 -3.03 15.45 -6.13
CA GLY A 249 -2.23 16.11 -7.15
C GLY A 249 -3.11 16.94 -8.10
N ASN A 250 -2.53 17.40 -9.22
CA ASN A 250 -3.20 18.22 -10.21
C ASN A 250 -4.17 17.44 -11.11
N HIS A 251 -4.21 16.11 -10.94
CA HIS A 251 -5.02 15.22 -11.77
C HIS A 251 -6.04 14.43 -10.94
N THR A 252 -6.94 13.75 -11.62
CA THR A 252 -7.92 12.87 -10.97
C THR A 252 -7.25 11.62 -10.37
N PRO A 253 -7.85 10.99 -9.35
CA PRO A 253 -7.36 9.73 -8.80
C PRO A 253 -7.09 8.65 -9.87
N GLY A 254 -7.99 8.50 -10.84
CA GLY A 254 -7.84 7.53 -11.95
C GLY A 254 -6.59 7.76 -12.81
N TYR A 255 -6.15 9.01 -12.96
CA TYR A 255 -4.88 9.30 -13.64
C TYR A 255 -3.68 8.74 -12.87
N TYR A 256 -3.62 8.97 -11.55
CA TYR A 256 -2.50 8.48 -10.75
C TYR A 256 -2.48 6.97 -10.64
N GLN A 257 -3.63 6.34 -10.53
CA GLN A 257 -3.76 4.88 -10.58
C GLN A 257 -3.20 4.32 -11.87
N ALA A 258 -3.63 4.86 -13.01
CA ALA A 258 -3.12 4.46 -14.33
C ALA A 258 -1.62 4.78 -14.47
N LYS A 259 -1.17 5.97 -14.06
CA LYS A 259 0.24 6.39 -14.09
C LYS A 259 1.12 5.38 -13.34
N PHE A 260 0.70 4.93 -12.14
CA PHE A 260 1.46 3.96 -11.37
C PHE A 260 1.63 2.63 -12.11
N ILE A 261 0.55 2.12 -12.71
CA ILE A 261 0.59 0.88 -13.49
C ILE A 261 1.48 1.04 -14.74
N PHE A 262 1.38 2.17 -15.43
CA PHE A 262 2.23 2.44 -16.60
C PHE A 262 3.70 2.52 -16.20
N GLU A 263 4.02 3.23 -15.13
CA GLU A 263 5.40 3.36 -14.65
C GLU A 263 5.96 2.02 -14.21
N LEU A 264 5.18 1.23 -13.44
CA LEU A 264 5.53 -0.13 -13.03
C LEU A 264 5.89 -1.00 -14.24
N ASN A 265 5.05 -1.03 -15.27
CA ASN A 265 5.26 -1.85 -16.46
C ASN A 265 6.52 -1.49 -17.26
N LYS A 266 6.99 -0.24 -17.21
CA LYS A 266 8.25 0.15 -17.87
C LYS A 266 9.48 -0.57 -17.31
N HIS A 267 9.40 -1.00 -16.04
CA HIS A 267 10.54 -1.58 -15.32
C HIS A 267 10.43 -3.10 -15.12
N LEU A 268 9.31 -3.71 -15.48
CA LEU A 268 9.14 -5.17 -15.40
C LEU A 268 9.96 -5.86 -16.49
N LYS A 269 10.76 -6.88 -16.11
CA LYS A 269 11.53 -7.72 -17.05
C LYS A 269 10.68 -8.81 -17.70
N LYS A 270 9.60 -9.22 -17.02
CA LYS A 270 8.56 -10.13 -17.53
C LYS A 270 7.19 -9.56 -17.17
N PRO A 271 6.14 -9.84 -17.97
CA PRO A 271 4.78 -9.47 -17.62
C PRO A 271 4.39 -10.02 -16.24
N ALA A 272 3.76 -9.21 -15.41
CA ALA A 272 3.22 -9.62 -14.13
C ALA A 272 1.73 -9.92 -14.26
N LEU A 273 1.26 -10.98 -13.61
CA LEU A 273 -0.14 -11.06 -13.26
C LEU A 273 -0.47 -9.85 -12.38
N MET A 274 -1.59 -9.17 -12.62
CA MET A 274 -1.96 -7.99 -11.83
C MET A 274 -3.36 -8.11 -11.27
N GLU A 275 -3.47 -7.79 -9.99
CA GLU A 275 -4.71 -7.59 -9.27
C GLU A 275 -4.71 -6.21 -8.62
N MET A 276 -5.87 -5.61 -8.44
CA MET A 276 -6.04 -4.29 -7.83
C MET A 276 -7.20 -4.35 -6.86
N SER A 277 -7.15 -3.60 -5.75
CA SER A 277 -8.20 -3.52 -4.73
C SER A 277 -9.49 -2.86 -5.22
N SER A 278 -9.52 -2.34 -6.43
CA SER A 278 -10.66 -1.69 -7.04
C SER A 278 -11.05 -2.34 -8.37
N PHE A 279 -12.34 -2.29 -8.72
CA PHE A 279 -12.87 -2.73 -10.02
C PHE A 279 -13.00 -1.59 -11.02
N ASP A 280 -12.36 -0.48 -10.80
CA ASP A 280 -12.41 0.66 -11.69
C ASP A 280 -12.15 0.26 -13.14
N SER A 281 -13.04 0.70 -14.04
CA SER A 281 -13.06 0.28 -15.43
C SER A 281 -11.78 0.64 -16.20
N HIS A 282 -11.06 1.67 -15.77
CA HIS A 282 -9.81 2.10 -16.40
C HIS A 282 -8.63 1.15 -16.19
N PHE A 283 -8.76 0.11 -15.36
CA PHE A 283 -7.74 -0.94 -15.20
C PHE A 283 -7.88 -2.11 -16.19
N TRP A 284 -8.88 -2.08 -17.06
CA TRP A 284 -9.22 -3.18 -17.96
C TRP A 284 -8.01 -3.76 -18.71
N PHE A 285 -7.06 -2.92 -19.09
CA PHE A 285 -5.91 -3.33 -19.90
C PHE A 285 -4.84 -4.12 -19.14
N ALA A 286 -4.76 -3.97 -17.83
CA ALA A 286 -3.69 -4.55 -17.00
C ALA A 286 -4.17 -5.69 -16.09
N ARG A 287 -5.47 -5.75 -15.81
CA ARG A 287 -6.02 -6.68 -14.84
C ARG A 287 -5.92 -8.12 -15.32
N SER A 288 -5.29 -8.98 -14.50
CA SER A 288 -5.21 -10.41 -14.74
C SER A 288 -6.21 -11.20 -13.91
N ARG A 289 -6.56 -10.67 -12.74
CA ARG A 289 -7.45 -11.31 -11.79
C ARG A 289 -8.52 -10.32 -11.32
N MET A 290 -9.63 -10.85 -10.86
CA MET A 290 -10.65 -10.04 -10.19
C MET A 290 -10.07 -9.60 -8.85
N GLY A 291 -10.29 -8.32 -8.51
CA GLY A 291 -9.83 -7.77 -7.25
C GLY A 291 -10.45 -8.48 -6.05
N ALA A 292 -9.72 -8.48 -4.98
CA ALA A 292 -10.27 -8.81 -3.68
C ALA A 292 -11.09 -7.64 -3.14
N TRP A 293 -12.09 -7.97 -2.35
CA TRP A 293 -12.85 -7.00 -1.60
C TRP A 293 -12.83 -7.39 -0.14
N ASP A 294 -12.38 -6.48 0.69
CA ASP A 294 -12.61 -6.57 2.12
C ASP A 294 -14.07 -6.26 2.40
N VAL A 295 -14.86 -7.30 2.53
CA VAL A 295 -16.30 -7.14 2.74
C VAL A 295 -16.58 -6.79 4.19
N PRO A 296 -17.24 -5.65 4.46
CA PRO A 296 -17.80 -5.44 5.78
C PRO A 296 -18.89 -6.48 6.05
N SER A 297 -18.86 -7.03 7.21
CA SER A 297 -19.51 -8.23 7.71
C SER A 297 -21.05 -8.31 7.64
N LYS A 298 -21.72 -7.31 7.13
CA LYS A 298 -23.19 -7.31 7.05
C LYS A 298 -23.63 -7.57 5.63
N SER A 299 -23.84 -8.80 5.29
CA SER A 299 -24.38 -9.34 4.04
C SER A 299 -23.34 -9.73 2.99
N TYR A 300 -22.50 -10.66 3.36
CA TYR A 300 -21.64 -11.41 2.45
C TYR A 300 -22.43 -11.96 1.25
N LYS A 301 -23.63 -12.45 1.49
CA LYS A 301 -24.53 -12.95 0.42
C LYS A 301 -24.98 -11.85 -0.53
N MET A 302 -25.34 -10.67 -0.03
CA MET A 302 -25.73 -9.53 -0.87
C MET A 302 -24.53 -9.04 -1.67
N PHE A 303 -23.35 -8.99 -1.06
CA PHE A 303 -22.11 -8.62 -1.74
C PHE A 303 -21.76 -9.63 -2.85
N ILE A 304 -21.78 -10.92 -2.58
CA ILE A 304 -21.52 -11.94 -3.61
C ILE A 304 -22.54 -11.82 -4.75
N ASN A 305 -23.81 -11.61 -4.46
CA ASN A 305 -24.82 -11.47 -5.49
C ASN A 305 -24.59 -10.24 -6.35
N ASN A 306 -24.36 -9.07 -5.76
CA ASN A 306 -24.09 -7.84 -6.50
C ASN A 306 -22.78 -7.93 -7.28
N HIS A 307 -21.74 -8.42 -6.64
CA HIS A 307 -20.44 -8.62 -7.27
C HIS A 307 -20.52 -9.62 -8.43
N TYR A 308 -21.24 -10.71 -8.27
CA TYR A 308 -21.45 -11.69 -9.31
C TYR A 308 -22.25 -11.09 -10.49
N ILE A 309 -23.31 -10.35 -10.24
CA ILE A 309 -24.15 -9.74 -11.25
C ILE A 309 -23.36 -8.66 -12.02
N ASP A 310 -22.74 -7.75 -11.30
CA ASP A 310 -22.00 -6.64 -11.91
C ASP A 310 -20.78 -7.14 -12.71
N ASN A 311 -20.06 -8.11 -12.17
CA ASN A 311 -18.87 -8.64 -12.84
C ASN A 311 -19.19 -9.63 -13.97
N LEU A 312 -20.31 -10.34 -13.94
CA LEU A 312 -20.70 -11.18 -15.07
C LEU A 312 -20.84 -10.42 -16.36
N THR A 313 -21.35 -9.20 -16.30
CA THR A 313 -21.56 -8.36 -17.48
C THR A 313 -20.24 -7.87 -18.06
N TYR A 314 -19.30 -7.46 -17.24
CA TYR A 314 -18.00 -6.89 -17.67
C TYR A 314 -16.89 -7.95 -17.74
N ALA A 315 -16.83 -8.87 -16.80
CA ALA A 315 -15.76 -9.85 -16.70
C ALA A 315 -15.70 -10.81 -17.87
N LYS A 316 -16.84 -11.15 -18.47
CA LYS A 316 -16.87 -12.04 -19.64
C LYS A 316 -16.09 -11.53 -20.83
N SER A 317 -15.98 -10.22 -20.99
CA SER A 317 -15.39 -9.57 -22.15
C SER A 317 -13.99 -9.03 -21.93
N PHE A 318 -13.59 -8.80 -20.68
CA PHE A 318 -12.36 -8.05 -20.37
C PHE A 318 -11.42 -8.71 -19.36
N LEU A 319 -11.90 -9.67 -18.60
CA LEU A 319 -11.12 -10.23 -17.49
C LEU A 319 -10.96 -11.74 -17.58
N PRO A 320 -9.77 -12.26 -17.33
CA PRO A 320 -9.56 -13.68 -17.11
C PRO A 320 -10.41 -14.19 -15.95
N ARG A 321 -10.90 -15.43 -16.07
CA ARG A 321 -11.71 -16.06 -15.03
C ARG A 321 -10.82 -16.62 -13.93
N ASN A 322 -11.04 -16.23 -12.69
CA ASN A 322 -10.45 -16.87 -11.53
C ASN A 322 -11.49 -17.09 -10.42
N ILE A 323 -11.11 -17.85 -9.41
CA ILE A 323 -11.99 -18.20 -8.28
C ILE A 323 -11.83 -17.21 -7.12
N GLY A 324 -10.83 -16.31 -7.20
CA GLY A 324 -10.48 -15.39 -6.12
C GLY A 324 -9.39 -15.96 -5.21
N TRP A 325 -9.25 -15.38 -4.04
CA TRP A 325 -8.20 -15.70 -3.09
C TRP A 325 -8.75 -16.21 -1.75
N TRP A 326 -7.87 -16.89 -1.02
CA TRP A 326 -8.09 -17.36 0.33
C TRP A 326 -7.01 -16.78 1.23
N ALA A 327 -7.36 -16.48 2.49
CA ALA A 327 -6.40 -16.03 3.48
C ALA A 327 -6.46 -16.90 4.72
N ILE A 328 -5.30 -17.17 5.32
CA ILE A 328 -5.22 -17.77 6.64
C ILE A 328 -5.01 -16.64 7.64
N TRP A 329 -5.92 -16.52 8.58
CA TRP A 329 -5.94 -15.49 9.60
C TRP A 329 -5.85 -16.11 10.99
N ASP A 330 -5.16 -15.43 11.90
CA ASP A 330 -5.32 -15.70 13.33
C ASP A 330 -6.59 -15.01 13.81
N TRP A 331 -7.68 -15.77 13.82
CA TRP A 331 -8.99 -15.24 14.17
C TRP A 331 -9.17 -15.08 15.67
N THR A 332 -9.50 -13.89 16.10
CA THR A 332 -10.13 -13.68 17.40
C THR A 332 -11.64 -13.91 17.29
N PRO A 333 -12.35 -14.26 18.40
CA PRO A 333 -13.82 -14.36 18.36
C PRO A 333 -14.51 -13.10 17.83
N LYS A 334 -13.89 -11.93 18.04
CA LYS A 334 -14.36 -10.64 17.54
C LYS A 334 -14.24 -10.52 16.02
N ASP A 335 -13.20 -11.10 15.43
CA ASP A 335 -12.99 -11.07 13.98
C ASP A 335 -13.93 -12.04 13.27
N ARG A 336 -14.19 -13.21 13.86
CA ARG A 336 -15.19 -14.16 13.34
C ARG A 336 -16.55 -13.52 13.13
N MET A 337 -17.02 -12.72 14.08
CA MET A 337 -18.29 -12.03 13.98
C MET A 337 -18.34 -10.97 12.87
N ARG A 338 -17.20 -10.56 12.32
CA ARG A 338 -17.13 -9.53 11.27
C ARG A 338 -17.10 -10.10 9.86
N MET A 339 -16.47 -11.24 9.64
CA MET A 339 -16.24 -11.77 8.29
C MET A 339 -17.05 -13.03 7.99
N PHE A 340 -17.45 -13.77 9.02
CA PHE A 340 -18.30 -14.94 8.90
C PHE A 340 -19.37 -14.86 10.00
N PRO A 341 -20.52 -14.19 9.73
CA PRO A 341 -21.65 -14.31 10.64
C PRO A 341 -21.98 -15.78 10.78
N ASP A 342 -22.11 -16.23 12.02
CA ASP A 342 -22.63 -17.57 12.32
C ASP A 342 -24.10 -17.58 11.86
N ASP A 343 -24.37 -18.15 10.70
CA ASP A 343 -25.68 -18.51 10.20
C ASP A 343 -25.84 -20.03 10.21
#